data_802d4277fca32528878849a84b8e3301
#
_entry.id   802d4277fca32528878849a84b8e3301
#
_cell.length_a   1.000
_cell.length_b   1.000
_cell.length_c   1.000
_cell.angle_alpha   90.00
_cell.angle_beta   90.00
_cell.angle_gamma   90.00
#
_symmetry.space_group_name_H-M   'P 1'
#
loop_
_entity.id
_entity.type
_entity.pdbx_description
1 polymer ?
#
loop_
_entity_poly.entity_id
_entity_poly.type
_entity_poly.pdbx_seq_one_letter_code
_entity_poly.pdbx_strand_id
1 'polypeptide(L)'
;MYLYTDFDQQLINQRVAQFRDQTERYLAGKLSEDEYRPLRLQNGLYVQRYAPMLRIAVPYGLMNSKQLRKIAEVSTQYDRGYAHVSTRQNIQLNWPALEDVPEILAELATVQMHAIQTSGNCIRNTTTDQYAGVVAGEIADPRPTCELIRQWSTFHPEFAFLPRKFKIAVSALEEKDRAATAFHDIGVYIVRNEAGEMGYKIMVGGGLGRTPIIGSVIREFLPREDLIAYLEAVLRVYNLHGRRDNKYKARIKILVKALTPEVFAQKVEAEFEHTRETLKIQPEILKKLDEEFTPFDYQDLEDEDFTALFAEHPKFKQWFNINTHAHKVKGYRIVTISLKRAGIAPGDMTTEEMNFIADLADKYTFGELRTTHEQNIALADVPQKDLFDVWQALEQHNMARAHIGFITDIISCPGGDFCSLANAKSIPIAEAITRRFEDLDKIYDLGHLDLNISGCMNACGHHHVGNIGILGVDKKGAEFYQITLGGNSDHDASIGDILGPSFAAEAVPDVIEEVLNTYLDLRTEGERFVDTYRRVGIQPFKERAYA
;
A
#
# COMPACT_ATOMS: atom_id res chain seq x y z
N MET A 1 -6.68 18.21 -7.13
CA MET A 1 -6.61 16.77 -7.53
C MET A 1 -5.89 16.71 -8.87
N TYR A 2 -4.90 15.82 -9.00
CA TYR A 2 -4.17 15.66 -10.26
C TYR A 2 -5.07 15.08 -11.37
N LEU A 3 -4.95 15.62 -12.56
CA LEU A 3 -5.62 15.12 -13.76
C LEU A 3 -4.55 14.76 -14.81
N TYR A 4 -4.73 13.64 -15.50
CA TYR A 4 -3.86 13.26 -16.60
C TYR A 4 -3.95 14.27 -17.74
N THR A 5 -2.81 14.49 -18.40
CA THR A 5 -2.73 15.33 -19.60
C THR A 5 -3.36 14.64 -20.82
N ASP A 6 -3.62 15.39 -21.89
CA ASP A 6 -4.06 14.81 -23.17
C ASP A 6 -3.05 13.79 -23.72
N PHE A 7 -1.76 13.98 -23.43
CA PHE A 7 -0.71 13.04 -23.80
C PHE A 7 -0.83 11.72 -23.02
N ASP A 8 -1.06 11.77 -21.70
CA ASP A 8 -1.31 10.58 -20.90
C ASP A 8 -2.53 9.83 -21.42
N GLN A 9 -3.63 10.53 -21.70
CA GLN A 9 -4.85 9.93 -22.25
C GLN A 9 -4.61 9.25 -23.60
N GLN A 10 -3.84 9.88 -24.48
CA GLN A 10 -3.47 9.29 -25.77
C GLN A 10 -2.67 8.01 -25.59
N LEU A 11 -1.69 7.99 -24.67
CA LEU A 11 -0.89 6.79 -24.36
C LEU A 11 -1.76 5.67 -23.79
N ILE A 12 -2.71 5.98 -22.89
CA ILE A 12 -3.63 4.99 -22.32
C ILE A 12 -4.47 4.37 -23.45
N ASN A 13 -5.05 5.17 -24.32
CA ASN A 13 -5.87 4.70 -25.45
C ASN A 13 -5.08 3.81 -26.41
N GLN A 14 -3.85 4.21 -26.75
CA GLN A 14 -2.94 3.42 -27.59
C GLN A 14 -2.61 2.08 -26.93
N ARG A 15 -2.39 2.08 -25.62
CA ARG A 15 -2.09 0.85 -24.87
C ARG A 15 -3.27 -0.11 -24.85
N VAL A 16 -4.49 0.40 -24.69
CA VAL A 16 -5.71 -0.41 -24.80
C VAL A 16 -5.80 -1.08 -26.16
N ALA A 17 -5.62 -0.32 -27.24
CA ALA A 17 -5.68 -0.86 -28.61
C ALA A 17 -4.60 -1.93 -28.85
N GLN A 18 -3.36 -1.69 -28.41
CA GLN A 18 -2.27 -2.67 -28.50
C GLN A 18 -2.60 -3.96 -27.73
N PHE A 19 -3.11 -3.82 -26.52
CA PHE A 19 -3.41 -4.99 -25.69
C PHE A 19 -4.59 -5.80 -26.25
N ARG A 20 -5.56 -5.15 -26.85
CA ARG A 20 -6.66 -5.82 -27.58
C ARG A 20 -6.12 -6.69 -28.70
N ASP A 21 -5.31 -6.16 -29.61
CA ASP A 21 -4.65 -6.92 -30.69
C ASP A 21 -3.82 -8.11 -30.14
N GLN A 22 -3.06 -7.88 -29.08
CA GLN A 22 -2.25 -8.92 -28.44
C GLN A 22 -3.11 -10.05 -27.85
N THR A 23 -4.21 -9.69 -27.18
CA THR A 23 -5.14 -10.67 -26.58
C THR A 23 -5.87 -11.46 -27.67
N GLU A 24 -6.38 -10.81 -28.70
CA GLU A 24 -7.01 -11.47 -29.85
C GLU A 24 -6.07 -12.46 -30.54
N ARG A 25 -4.80 -12.09 -30.75
CA ARG A 25 -3.79 -13.00 -31.33
C ARG A 25 -3.49 -14.19 -30.40
N TYR A 26 -3.44 -13.97 -29.11
CA TYR A 26 -3.26 -15.06 -28.13
C TYR A 26 -4.45 -16.02 -28.15
N LEU A 27 -5.68 -15.52 -28.08
CA LEU A 27 -6.90 -16.32 -28.13
C LEU A 27 -7.05 -17.10 -29.46
N ALA A 28 -6.56 -16.51 -30.56
CA ALA A 28 -6.52 -17.17 -31.89
C ALA A 28 -5.35 -18.17 -32.04
N GLY A 29 -4.56 -18.43 -30.97
CA GLY A 29 -3.41 -19.33 -30.99
C GLY A 29 -2.20 -18.85 -31.80
N LYS A 30 -2.15 -17.53 -32.14
CA LYS A 30 -1.04 -16.91 -32.88
C LYS A 30 0.11 -16.49 -31.97
N LEU A 31 -0.12 -16.44 -30.65
CA LEU A 31 0.89 -16.22 -29.62
C LEU A 31 0.84 -17.37 -28.62
N SER A 32 1.99 -17.87 -28.21
CA SER A 32 2.13 -18.79 -27.09
C SER A 32 1.95 -18.07 -25.75
N GLU A 33 1.71 -18.81 -24.65
CA GLU A 33 1.66 -18.22 -23.30
C GLU A 33 2.99 -17.53 -22.92
N ASP A 34 4.13 -18.06 -23.34
CA ASP A 34 5.44 -17.47 -23.04
C ASP A 34 5.66 -16.13 -23.75
N GLU A 35 5.12 -15.96 -24.98
CA GLU A 35 5.15 -14.70 -25.72
C GLU A 35 4.11 -13.72 -25.20
N TYR A 36 2.91 -14.18 -24.84
CA TYR A 36 1.84 -13.33 -24.34
C TYR A 36 2.05 -12.86 -22.88
N ARG A 37 2.67 -13.69 -22.04
CA ARG A 37 2.88 -13.39 -20.61
C ARG A 37 3.56 -12.05 -20.33
N PRO A 38 4.69 -11.65 -20.97
CA PRO A 38 5.28 -10.34 -20.74
C PRO A 38 4.35 -9.21 -21.17
N LEU A 39 3.57 -9.38 -22.23
CA LEU A 39 2.64 -8.37 -22.74
C LEU A 39 1.48 -8.14 -21.76
N ARG A 40 0.83 -9.23 -21.29
CA ARG A 40 -0.26 -9.11 -20.31
C ARG A 40 0.22 -8.55 -18.96
N LEU A 41 1.43 -8.92 -18.53
CA LEU A 41 2.00 -8.39 -17.28
C LEU A 41 2.29 -6.88 -17.36
N GLN A 42 2.58 -6.32 -18.53
CA GLN A 42 2.69 -4.87 -18.69
C GLN A 42 1.35 -4.14 -18.51
N ASN A 43 0.24 -4.85 -18.65
CA ASN A 43 -1.12 -4.34 -18.51
C ASN A 43 -1.82 -4.82 -17.22
N GLY A 44 -1.07 -5.15 -16.18
CA GLY A 44 -1.63 -5.47 -14.86
C GLY A 44 -2.30 -6.83 -14.74
N LEU A 45 -2.27 -7.67 -15.79
CA LEU A 45 -3.02 -8.91 -15.84
C LEU A 45 -2.19 -10.12 -15.39
N TYR A 46 -2.68 -10.78 -14.34
CA TYR A 46 -2.17 -12.05 -13.83
C TYR A 46 -3.14 -13.19 -14.17
N VAL A 47 -2.61 -14.36 -14.50
CA VAL A 47 -3.38 -15.60 -14.49
C VAL A 47 -3.21 -16.25 -13.12
N GLN A 48 -4.29 -16.34 -12.37
CA GLN A 48 -4.35 -16.89 -11.02
C GLN A 48 -4.89 -18.33 -11.05
N ARG A 49 -5.19 -18.90 -9.87
CA ARG A 49 -5.59 -20.31 -9.73
C ARG A 49 -6.92 -20.62 -10.43
N TYR A 50 -7.89 -19.73 -10.33
CA TYR A 50 -9.27 -19.97 -10.79
C TYR A 50 -9.69 -19.03 -11.92
N ALA A 51 -9.17 -17.82 -11.98
CA ALA A 51 -9.47 -16.83 -12.99
C ALA A 51 -8.29 -15.85 -13.17
N PRO A 52 -8.24 -15.06 -14.24
CA PRO A 52 -7.37 -13.91 -14.32
C PRO A 52 -7.63 -12.92 -13.19
N MET A 53 -6.62 -12.12 -12.83
CA MET A 53 -6.72 -10.99 -11.90
C MET A 53 -6.15 -9.76 -12.57
N LEU A 54 -6.95 -8.72 -12.69
CA LEU A 54 -6.53 -7.42 -13.18
C LEU A 54 -6.26 -6.47 -12.03
N ARG A 55 -5.06 -5.88 -12.00
CA ARG A 55 -4.70 -4.85 -11.01
C ARG A 55 -4.74 -3.48 -11.65
N ILE A 56 -5.69 -2.66 -11.21
CA ILE A 56 -5.91 -1.29 -11.66
C ILE A 56 -4.94 -0.37 -10.92
N ALA A 57 -4.25 0.50 -11.64
CA ALA A 57 -3.34 1.47 -11.05
C ALA A 57 -4.11 2.61 -10.39
N VAL A 58 -3.76 2.90 -9.14
CA VAL A 58 -4.18 4.10 -8.42
C VAL A 58 -2.89 4.80 -7.98
N PRO A 59 -2.34 5.69 -8.80
CA PRO A 59 -1.05 6.34 -8.55
C PRO A 59 -1.04 7.00 -7.17
N TYR A 60 -0.03 6.67 -6.36
CA TYR A 60 0.14 7.13 -4.96
C TYR A 60 -1.17 7.13 -4.15
N GLY A 61 -2.09 6.21 -4.46
CA GLY A 61 -3.35 6.01 -3.76
C GLY A 61 -4.46 7.01 -4.06
N LEU A 62 -4.24 8.00 -4.93
CA LEU A 62 -5.18 9.09 -5.19
C LEU A 62 -6.16 8.73 -6.31
N MET A 63 -7.46 8.87 -6.05
CA MET A 63 -8.52 8.72 -7.06
C MET A 63 -9.71 9.64 -6.74
N ASN A 64 -10.66 9.72 -7.65
CA ASN A 64 -11.90 10.47 -7.48
C ASN A 64 -13.14 9.57 -7.49
N SER A 65 -14.29 10.16 -7.09
CA SER A 65 -15.58 9.48 -7.03
C SER A 65 -16.01 8.89 -8.38
N LYS A 66 -15.74 9.57 -9.50
CA LYS A 66 -16.05 9.06 -10.84
C LYS A 66 -15.26 7.82 -11.19
N GLN A 67 -13.98 7.77 -10.79
CA GLN A 67 -13.11 6.63 -10.97
C GLN A 67 -13.59 5.43 -10.14
N LEU A 68 -13.98 5.66 -8.87
CA LEU A 68 -14.51 4.59 -8.03
C LEU A 68 -15.84 4.04 -8.56
N ARG A 69 -16.77 4.92 -9.04
CA ARG A 69 -18.01 4.48 -9.71
C ARG A 69 -17.75 3.67 -10.97
N LYS A 70 -16.73 4.04 -11.77
CA LYS A 70 -16.35 3.26 -12.95
C LYS A 70 -15.81 1.87 -12.57
N ILE A 71 -15.06 1.76 -11.49
CA ILE A 71 -14.62 0.46 -10.96
C ILE A 71 -15.83 -0.37 -10.50
N ALA A 72 -16.82 0.26 -9.83
CA ALA A 72 -18.05 -0.40 -9.42
C ALA A 72 -18.84 -0.93 -10.63
N GLU A 73 -19.02 -0.12 -11.67
CA GLU A 73 -19.68 -0.49 -12.93
C GLU A 73 -18.96 -1.68 -13.59
N VAL A 74 -17.66 -1.57 -13.79
CA VAL A 74 -16.83 -2.61 -14.43
C VAL A 74 -16.85 -3.90 -13.60
N SER A 75 -16.80 -3.81 -12.27
CA SER A 75 -16.85 -5.00 -11.40
C SER A 75 -18.21 -5.72 -11.50
N THR A 76 -19.30 -5.00 -11.68
CA THR A 76 -20.62 -5.58 -11.89
C THR A 76 -20.75 -6.23 -13.25
N GLN A 77 -20.23 -5.58 -14.30
CA GLN A 77 -20.42 -6.03 -15.67
C GLN A 77 -19.49 -7.20 -16.04
N TYR A 78 -18.24 -7.20 -15.58
CA TYR A 78 -17.17 -8.10 -16.04
C TYR A 78 -16.53 -8.95 -14.93
N ASP A 79 -16.92 -8.77 -13.67
CA ASP A 79 -16.40 -9.50 -12.53
C ASP A 79 -17.57 -9.99 -11.66
N ARG A 80 -17.45 -10.01 -10.36
CA ARG A 80 -18.46 -10.53 -9.41
C ARG A 80 -19.08 -9.46 -8.52
N GLY A 81 -19.06 -8.19 -8.93
CA GLY A 81 -19.66 -7.08 -8.22
C GLY A 81 -18.90 -6.66 -6.97
N TYR A 82 -17.57 -6.86 -6.94
CA TYR A 82 -16.71 -6.35 -5.87
C TYR A 82 -15.31 -6.03 -6.39
N ALA A 83 -14.56 -5.25 -5.63
CA ALA A 83 -13.16 -4.93 -5.90
C ALA A 83 -12.34 -5.00 -4.59
N HIS A 84 -11.04 -5.27 -4.71
CA HIS A 84 -10.13 -5.46 -3.59
C HIS A 84 -9.06 -4.37 -3.54
N VAL A 85 -8.90 -3.68 -2.40
CA VAL A 85 -7.82 -2.73 -2.16
C VAL A 85 -6.55 -3.48 -1.77
N SER A 86 -5.46 -3.23 -2.48
CA SER A 86 -4.18 -3.89 -2.23
C SER A 86 -3.29 -3.08 -1.27
N THR A 87 -2.34 -3.77 -0.61
CA THR A 87 -1.32 -3.15 0.26
C THR A 87 -0.36 -2.19 -0.47
N ARG A 88 -0.55 -1.94 -1.76
CA ARG A 88 0.21 -0.96 -2.55
C ARG A 88 -0.71 0.08 -3.18
N GLN A 89 -1.78 0.41 -2.47
CA GLN A 89 -2.70 1.48 -2.87
C GLN A 89 -3.33 1.28 -4.26
N ASN A 90 -3.37 0.06 -4.80
CA ASN A 90 -4.04 -0.26 -6.05
C ASN A 90 -5.33 -1.03 -5.78
N ILE A 91 -6.18 -1.14 -6.81
CA ILE A 91 -7.42 -1.91 -6.74
C ILE A 91 -7.31 -3.13 -7.66
N GLN A 92 -7.94 -4.24 -7.28
CA GLN A 92 -7.91 -5.51 -8.03
C GLN A 92 -9.32 -5.98 -8.34
N LEU A 93 -9.50 -6.50 -9.56
CA LEU A 93 -10.60 -7.36 -9.96
C LEU A 93 -10.06 -8.80 -10.03
N ASN A 94 -10.75 -9.76 -9.43
CA ASN A 94 -10.19 -11.10 -9.20
C ASN A 94 -10.76 -12.19 -10.11
N TRP A 95 -11.81 -11.90 -10.89
CA TRP A 95 -12.55 -12.86 -11.69
C TRP A 95 -12.84 -12.44 -13.14
N PRO A 96 -12.19 -11.43 -13.74
CA PRO A 96 -12.51 -11.05 -15.10
C PRO A 96 -12.18 -12.21 -16.06
N ALA A 97 -13.00 -12.43 -17.09
CA ALA A 97 -12.63 -13.31 -18.17
C ALA A 97 -11.52 -12.69 -19.03
N LEU A 98 -10.61 -13.52 -19.56
CA LEU A 98 -9.45 -13.00 -20.28
C LEU A 98 -9.85 -12.19 -21.53
N GLU A 99 -10.86 -12.66 -22.24
CA GLU A 99 -11.43 -12.01 -23.42
C GLU A 99 -12.03 -10.62 -23.13
N ASP A 100 -12.51 -10.39 -21.91
CA ASP A 100 -13.15 -9.13 -21.51
C ASP A 100 -12.14 -8.08 -21.03
N VAL A 101 -10.91 -8.47 -20.68
CA VAL A 101 -9.93 -7.54 -20.11
C VAL A 101 -9.63 -6.33 -21.01
N PRO A 102 -9.52 -6.45 -22.36
CA PRO A 102 -9.36 -5.27 -23.21
C PRO A 102 -10.53 -4.27 -23.11
N GLU A 103 -11.77 -4.75 -22.96
CA GLU A 103 -12.94 -3.89 -22.77
C GLU A 103 -12.92 -3.23 -21.40
N ILE A 104 -12.58 -3.97 -20.34
CA ILE A 104 -12.37 -3.41 -18.99
C ILE A 104 -11.37 -2.25 -19.02
N LEU A 105 -10.24 -2.44 -19.71
CA LEU A 105 -9.22 -1.38 -19.85
C LEU A 105 -9.73 -0.19 -20.67
N ALA A 106 -10.56 -0.42 -21.71
CA ALA A 106 -11.19 0.63 -22.49
C ALA A 106 -12.16 1.46 -21.64
N GLU A 107 -13.00 0.81 -20.83
CA GLU A 107 -13.92 1.46 -19.91
C GLU A 107 -13.16 2.30 -18.84
N LEU A 108 -12.12 1.73 -18.25
CA LEU A 108 -11.27 2.45 -17.28
C LEU A 108 -10.58 3.67 -17.90
N ALA A 109 -10.17 3.58 -19.18
CA ALA A 109 -9.56 4.68 -19.91
C ALA A 109 -10.49 5.90 -20.05
N THR A 110 -11.82 5.72 -20.05
CA THR A 110 -12.81 6.81 -20.11
C THR A 110 -12.77 7.74 -18.89
N VAL A 111 -12.23 7.25 -17.78
CA VAL A 111 -12.04 8.00 -16.53
C VAL A 111 -10.55 8.16 -16.17
N GLN A 112 -9.66 8.11 -17.15
CA GLN A 112 -8.22 8.29 -16.98
C GLN A 112 -7.58 7.25 -16.05
N MET A 113 -8.04 6.00 -16.13
CA MET A 113 -7.45 4.88 -15.37
C MET A 113 -6.84 3.83 -16.31
N HIS A 114 -5.88 3.11 -15.79
CA HIS A 114 -5.15 2.06 -16.49
C HIS A 114 -4.62 1.01 -15.51
N ALA A 115 -3.94 -0.02 -16.04
CA ALA A 115 -3.31 -1.06 -15.23
C ALA A 115 -1.77 -1.14 -15.40
N ILE A 116 -1.17 -0.13 -16.02
CA ILE A 116 0.26 -0.03 -16.29
C ILE A 116 1.03 0.10 -14.95
N GLN A 117 2.24 -0.46 -14.85
CA GLN A 117 3.09 -0.46 -13.66
C GLN A 117 2.51 -1.18 -12.42
N THR A 118 1.49 -2.01 -12.59
CA THR A 118 0.93 -2.80 -11.49
C THR A 118 1.42 -4.24 -11.46
N SER A 119 2.06 -4.72 -12.53
CA SER A 119 2.68 -6.05 -12.63
C SER A 119 3.97 -6.06 -13.48
N GLY A 120 4.59 -7.22 -13.66
CA GLY A 120 5.82 -7.36 -14.45
C GLY A 120 7.12 -6.96 -13.71
N ASN A 121 8.21 -6.99 -14.47
CA ASN A 121 9.56 -6.64 -14.02
C ASN A 121 9.93 -5.21 -14.43
N CYS A 122 9.14 -4.26 -14.00
CA CYS A 122 9.30 -2.82 -14.24
C CYS A 122 9.26 -2.05 -12.93
N ILE A 123 9.43 -0.74 -12.99
CA ILE A 123 9.13 0.18 -11.88
C ILE A 123 7.62 0.10 -11.64
N ARG A 124 7.24 -0.21 -10.40
CA ARG A 124 5.85 -0.32 -9.99
C ARG A 124 5.29 1.05 -9.65
N ASN A 125 3.96 1.14 -9.64
CA ASN A 125 3.26 2.33 -9.17
C ASN A 125 3.86 2.83 -7.86
N THR A 126 4.26 4.10 -7.83
CA THR A 126 4.84 4.75 -6.64
C THR A 126 3.78 4.89 -5.56
N THR A 127 4.16 4.67 -4.32
CA THR A 127 3.28 4.79 -3.15
C THR A 127 3.77 5.91 -2.22
N THR A 128 2.85 6.47 -1.44
CA THR A 128 3.14 7.46 -0.40
C THR A 128 2.21 7.30 0.79
N ASP A 129 2.32 8.15 1.79
CA ASP A 129 1.35 8.24 2.89
C ASP A 129 -0.07 8.45 2.32
N GLN A 130 -1.04 7.70 2.82
CA GLN A 130 -2.44 7.85 2.41
C GLN A 130 -3.06 9.21 2.77
N TYR A 131 -2.45 9.93 3.69
CA TYR A 131 -2.88 11.28 4.10
C TYR A 131 -2.02 12.40 3.51
N ALA A 132 -1.23 12.07 2.48
CA ALA A 132 -0.34 13.00 1.80
C ALA A 132 -1.03 14.31 1.38
N GLY A 133 -0.40 15.44 1.67
CA GLY A 133 -0.89 16.77 1.31
C GLY A 133 -1.96 17.34 2.24
N VAL A 134 -2.46 16.58 3.24
CA VAL A 134 -3.52 17.03 4.15
C VAL A 134 -3.22 16.78 5.62
N VAL A 135 -2.34 15.87 5.97
CA VAL A 135 -1.99 15.57 7.35
C VAL A 135 -1.12 16.65 7.96
N ALA A 136 -1.35 16.97 9.24
CA ALA A 136 -0.50 17.88 9.99
C ALA A 136 0.90 17.28 10.19
N GLY A 137 1.94 18.12 10.16
CA GLY A 137 3.34 17.72 10.42
C GLY A 137 4.10 17.25 9.16
N GLU A 138 3.52 17.30 7.98
CA GLU A 138 4.27 17.08 6.73
C GLU A 138 5.31 18.17 6.50
N ILE A 139 6.53 17.78 6.13
CA ILE A 139 7.60 18.71 5.69
C ILE A 139 7.17 19.43 4.41
N ALA A 140 6.59 18.67 3.48
CA ALA A 140 5.94 19.16 2.27
C ALA A 140 5.02 18.07 1.70
N ASP A 141 4.10 18.44 0.81
CA ASP A 141 3.24 17.49 0.10
C ASP A 141 4.09 16.52 -0.75
N PRO A 142 4.03 15.20 -0.53
CA PRO A 142 4.82 14.25 -1.33
C PRO A 142 4.20 13.91 -2.70
N ARG A 143 2.94 14.29 -2.95
CA ARG A 143 2.23 13.95 -4.20
C ARG A 143 2.90 14.51 -5.46
N PRO A 144 3.39 15.77 -5.51
CA PRO A 144 4.17 16.27 -6.64
C PRO A 144 5.42 15.42 -6.94
N THR A 145 6.13 14.98 -5.90
CA THR A 145 7.29 14.09 -6.04
C THR A 145 6.89 12.72 -6.60
N CYS A 146 5.79 12.14 -6.11
CA CYS A 146 5.27 10.87 -6.63
C CYS A 146 4.85 10.98 -8.09
N GLU A 147 4.23 12.08 -8.47
CA GLU A 147 3.80 12.32 -9.85
C GLU A 147 5.00 12.50 -10.79
N LEU A 148 6.02 13.24 -10.36
CA LEU A 148 7.27 13.35 -11.11
C LEU A 148 7.89 11.97 -11.38
N ILE A 149 7.96 11.11 -10.36
CA ILE A 149 8.46 9.73 -10.50
C ILE A 149 7.55 8.92 -11.43
N ARG A 150 6.21 9.08 -11.36
CA ARG A 150 5.27 8.42 -12.26
C ARG A 150 5.51 8.81 -13.71
N GLN A 151 5.56 10.11 -14.02
CA GLN A 151 5.77 10.60 -15.38
C GLN A 151 7.08 10.09 -15.96
N TRP A 152 8.18 10.17 -15.21
CA TRP A 152 9.47 9.66 -15.64
C TRP A 152 9.47 8.14 -15.85
N SER A 153 8.88 7.37 -14.96
CA SER A 153 8.99 5.90 -14.96
C SER A 153 8.00 5.20 -15.88
N THR A 154 6.86 5.85 -16.22
CA THR A 154 5.84 5.26 -17.09
C THR A 154 6.39 5.17 -18.52
N PHE A 155 6.47 3.93 -19.04
CA PHE A 155 7.05 3.61 -20.34
C PHE A 155 8.52 4.01 -20.54
N HIS A 156 9.27 4.16 -19.47
CA HIS A 156 10.71 4.41 -19.59
C HIS A 156 11.37 3.27 -20.38
N PRO A 157 12.01 3.53 -21.53
CA PRO A 157 12.46 2.48 -22.45
C PRO A 157 13.52 1.56 -21.83
N GLU A 158 14.42 2.10 -21.02
CA GLU A 158 15.51 1.34 -20.41
C GLU A 158 15.01 0.45 -19.26
N PHE A 159 13.89 0.79 -18.60
CA PHE A 159 13.43 0.11 -17.39
C PHE A 159 12.18 -0.74 -17.60
N ALA A 160 11.81 -1.01 -18.85
CA ALA A 160 10.67 -1.87 -19.18
C ALA A 160 10.90 -3.35 -18.79
N PHE A 161 12.16 -3.80 -18.74
CA PHE A 161 12.56 -5.18 -18.43
C PHE A 161 13.72 -5.22 -17.42
N LEU A 162 13.45 -4.80 -16.21
CA LEU A 162 14.39 -4.91 -15.09
C LEU A 162 14.62 -6.37 -14.69
N PRO A 163 15.72 -6.69 -13.95
CA PRO A 163 15.94 -8.06 -13.42
C PRO A 163 14.75 -8.59 -12.60
N ARG A 164 14.05 -7.70 -11.87
CA ARG A 164 12.85 -8.03 -11.08
C ARG A 164 11.99 -6.79 -10.88
N LYS A 165 10.72 -6.96 -10.41
CA LYS A 165 9.82 -5.88 -9.99
C LYS A 165 10.56 -4.89 -9.09
N PHE A 166 10.35 -3.60 -9.30
CA PHE A 166 11.01 -2.53 -8.59
C PHE A 166 9.97 -1.60 -7.95
N LYS A 167 10.14 -1.23 -6.70
CA LYS A 167 9.17 -0.49 -5.92
C LYS A 167 9.81 0.75 -5.33
N ILE A 168 9.12 1.89 -5.46
CA ILE A 168 9.51 3.17 -4.89
C ILE A 168 8.39 3.62 -3.93
N ALA A 169 8.77 4.16 -2.78
CA ALA A 169 7.87 4.85 -1.87
C ALA A 169 8.45 6.20 -1.47
N VAL A 170 7.56 7.17 -1.24
CA VAL A 170 7.90 8.53 -0.81
C VAL A 170 7.23 8.79 0.54
N SER A 171 7.95 9.37 1.50
CA SER A 171 7.42 9.81 2.79
C SER A 171 7.84 11.25 3.08
N ALA A 172 7.00 12.00 3.77
CA ALA A 172 7.22 13.41 4.10
C ALA A 172 6.99 13.73 5.59
N LEU A 173 6.66 12.72 6.41
CA LEU A 173 6.47 12.89 7.85
C LEU A 173 7.74 12.50 8.61
N GLU A 174 8.12 13.31 9.60
CA GLU A 174 9.25 13.01 10.49
C GLU A 174 8.89 12.04 11.60
N GLU A 175 7.64 12.08 12.08
CA GLU A 175 7.21 11.32 13.24
C GLU A 175 6.68 9.92 12.89
N LYS A 176 6.22 9.69 11.65
CA LYS A 176 5.60 8.43 11.23
C LYS A 176 5.84 8.11 9.76
N ASP A 177 6.18 6.86 9.46
CA ASP A 177 6.30 6.33 8.09
C ASP A 177 5.18 5.33 7.75
N ARG A 178 4.01 5.83 7.33
CA ARG A 178 2.89 4.97 6.90
C ARG A 178 3.13 4.29 5.56
N ALA A 179 4.10 4.76 4.76
CA ALA A 179 4.41 4.18 3.46
C ALA A 179 5.35 2.97 3.54
N ALA A 180 5.84 2.61 4.74
CA ALA A 180 6.84 1.57 4.96
C ALA A 180 8.07 1.76 4.04
N THR A 181 8.55 2.99 3.94
CA THR A 181 9.52 3.47 2.96
C THR A 181 10.83 2.69 3.05
N ALA A 182 11.28 2.36 4.28
CA ALA A 182 12.48 1.56 4.54
C ALA A 182 12.45 0.13 3.95
N PHE A 183 11.27 -0.38 3.56
CA PHE A 183 11.10 -1.72 2.97
C PHE A 183 10.86 -1.68 1.44
N HIS A 184 11.23 -0.59 0.78
CA HIS A 184 11.15 -0.43 -0.68
C HIS A 184 12.52 -0.57 -1.35
N ASP A 185 12.51 -0.87 -2.66
CA ASP A 185 13.74 -0.95 -3.46
C ASP A 185 14.46 0.41 -3.48
N ILE A 186 13.68 1.51 -3.55
CA ILE A 186 14.10 2.87 -3.21
C ILE A 186 13.05 3.45 -2.24
N GLY A 187 13.53 4.00 -1.12
CA GLY A 187 12.80 4.87 -0.21
C GLY A 187 13.26 6.31 -0.39
N VAL A 188 12.32 7.22 -0.58
CA VAL A 188 12.56 8.67 -0.72
C VAL A 188 11.91 9.36 0.45
N TYR A 189 12.72 9.98 1.31
CA TYR A 189 12.21 10.83 2.39
C TYR A 189 12.39 12.30 2.03
N ILE A 190 11.33 13.08 2.05
CA ILE A 190 11.40 14.53 1.92
C ILE A 190 12.01 15.07 3.20
N VAL A 191 13.06 15.87 3.08
CA VAL A 191 13.81 16.41 4.21
C VAL A 191 14.14 17.89 3.96
N ARG A 192 14.53 18.63 5.02
CA ARG A 192 15.12 19.96 4.90
C ARG A 192 16.57 19.92 5.37
N ASN A 193 17.42 20.67 4.69
CA ASN A 193 18.80 20.87 5.14
C ASN A 193 18.87 21.99 6.21
N GLU A 194 20.05 22.26 6.73
CA GLU A 194 20.29 23.31 7.73
C GLU A 194 19.90 24.72 7.26
N ALA A 195 19.92 24.96 5.94
CA ALA A 195 19.47 26.22 5.35
C ALA A 195 17.94 26.29 5.17
N GLY A 196 17.20 25.22 5.52
CA GLY A 196 15.76 25.12 5.34
C GLY A 196 15.31 24.75 3.92
N GLU A 197 16.24 24.45 3.03
CA GLU A 197 15.93 24.04 1.66
C GLU A 197 15.40 22.62 1.64
N MET A 198 14.33 22.40 0.85
CA MET A 198 13.72 21.09 0.66
C MET A 198 14.56 20.23 -0.30
N GLY A 199 14.75 19.00 0.06
CA GLY A 199 15.42 17.97 -0.73
C GLY A 199 15.00 16.58 -0.32
N TYR A 200 15.80 15.58 -0.66
CA TYR A 200 15.48 14.18 -0.44
C TYR A 200 16.62 13.43 0.25
N LYS A 201 16.27 12.60 1.23
CA LYS A 201 17.13 11.52 1.71
C LYS A 201 16.77 10.25 0.94
N ILE A 202 17.77 9.58 0.37
CA ILE A 202 17.57 8.39 -0.47
C ILE A 202 18.08 7.15 0.24
N MET A 203 17.17 6.20 0.42
CA MET A 203 17.42 4.87 0.96
C MET A 203 17.26 3.83 -0.15
N VAL A 204 18.09 2.79 -0.18
CA VAL A 204 18.03 1.72 -1.19
C VAL A 204 18.17 0.33 -0.59
N GLY A 205 17.71 -0.67 -1.33
CA GLY A 205 17.93 -2.08 -1.00
C GLY A 205 17.00 -2.62 0.08
N GLY A 206 15.91 -1.92 0.40
CA GLY A 206 14.84 -2.45 1.21
C GLY A 206 13.96 -3.45 0.47
N GLY A 207 13.22 -4.25 1.22
CA GLY A 207 12.20 -5.12 0.64
C GLY A 207 11.82 -6.31 1.49
N LEU A 208 10.58 -6.72 1.32
CA LEU A 208 9.99 -7.91 1.93
C LEU A 208 10.19 -9.17 1.06
N GLY A 209 9.48 -10.24 1.35
CA GLY A 209 9.56 -11.51 0.66
C GLY A 209 10.50 -12.49 1.36
N ARG A 210 11.04 -13.48 0.64
CA ARG A 210 11.81 -14.58 1.24
C ARG A 210 12.96 -14.14 2.16
N THR A 211 13.57 -13.00 1.89
CA THR A 211 14.67 -12.44 2.68
C THR A 211 14.34 -10.99 2.93
N PRO A 212 13.60 -10.64 3.98
CA PRO A 212 13.28 -9.25 4.30
C PRO A 212 14.57 -8.49 4.67
N ILE A 213 14.69 -7.26 4.18
CA ILE A 213 15.85 -6.39 4.44
C ILE A 213 15.32 -4.97 4.59
N ILE A 214 15.79 -4.26 5.60
CA ILE A 214 15.62 -2.81 5.77
C ILE A 214 16.63 -2.13 4.85
N GLY A 215 16.19 -1.12 4.12
CA GLY A 215 17.05 -0.35 3.21
C GLY A 215 18.17 0.38 3.94
N SER A 216 19.19 0.76 3.19
CA SER A 216 20.31 1.56 3.69
C SER A 216 20.29 2.95 3.06
N VAL A 217 20.54 3.99 3.85
CA VAL A 217 20.70 5.35 3.32
C VAL A 217 21.99 5.42 2.50
N ILE A 218 21.89 5.91 1.27
CA ILE A 218 23.03 6.12 0.37
C ILE A 218 23.25 7.61 0.06
N ARG A 219 22.27 8.46 0.33
CA ARG A 219 22.36 9.90 0.18
C ARG A 219 21.53 10.59 1.26
N GLU A 220 22.14 11.38 2.12
CA GLU A 220 21.44 12.06 3.22
C GLU A 220 20.65 13.28 2.74
N PHE A 221 21.17 14.00 1.75
CA PHE A 221 20.49 15.13 1.12
C PHE A 221 20.78 15.19 -0.37
N LEU A 222 19.71 15.25 -1.16
CA LEU A 222 19.72 15.41 -2.61
C LEU A 222 18.82 16.59 -2.96
N PRO A 223 19.30 17.60 -3.71
CA PRO A 223 18.48 18.72 -4.20
C PRO A 223 17.28 18.23 -5.03
N ARG A 224 16.17 18.97 -5.01
CA ARG A 224 14.93 18.59 -5.72
C ARG A 224 15.14 18.36 -7.21
N GLU A 225 15.88 19.22 -7.85
CA GLU A 225 16.17 19.17 -9.27
C GLU A 225 16.99 17.95 -9.71
N ASP A 226 17.69 17.32 -8.80
CA ASP A 226 18.56 16.17 -9.09
C ASP A 226 17.85 14.80 -8.89
N LEU A 227 16.58 14.78 -8.44
CA LEU A 227 15.88 13.55 -8.07
C LEU A 227 15.89 12.51 -9.20
N ILE A 228 15.44 12.88 -10.39
CA ILE A 228 15.30 11.94 -11.51
C ILE A 228 16.68 11.43 -11.95
N ALA A 229 17.67 12.30 -12.04
CA ALA A 229 19.04 11.90 -12.38
C ALA A 229 19.60 10.85 -11.39
N TYR A 230 19.34 11.04 -10.09
CA TYR A 230 19.80 10.11 -9.06
C TYR A 230 19.04 8.78 -9.06
N LEU A 231 17.70 8.82 -9.20
CA LEU A 231 16.89 7.60 -9.32
C LEU A 231 17.29 6.79 -10.58
N GLU A 232 17.56 7.46 -11.68
CA GLU A 232 18.04 6.81 -12.91
C GLU A 232 19.41 6.17 -12.71
N ALA A 233 20.33 6.83 -12.02
CA ALA A 233 21.63 6.26 -11.68
C ALA A 233 21.49 5.00 -10.82
N VAL A 234 20.63 5.00 -9.79
CA VAL A 234 20.33 3.81 -8.99
C VAL A 234 19.81 2.66 -9.85
N LEU A 235 18.86 2.96 -10.74
CA LEU A 235 18.25 1.97 -11.62
C LEU A 235 19.21 1.43 -12.68
N ARG A 236 20.09 2.24 -13.23
CA ARG A 236 21.12 1.80 -14.18
C ARG A 236 22.13 0.88 -13.53
N VAL A 237 22.64 1.23 -12.34
CA VAL A 237 23.54 0.34 -11.57
C VAL A 237 22.84 -1.00 -11.30
N TYR A 238 21.56 -0.96 -10.90
CA TYR A 238 20.78 -2.19 -10.69
C TYR A 238 20.54 -2.97 -11.99
N ASN A 239 20.19 -2.30 -13.09
CA ASN A 239 19.90 -2.93 -14.38
C ASN A 239 21.13 -3.62 -14.98
N LEU A 240 22.33 -3.03 -14.82
CA LEU A 240 23.60 -3.57 -15.26
C LEU A 240 24.12 -4.71 -14.40
N HIS A 241 24.03 -4.60 -13.07
CA HIS A 241 24.66 -5.53 -12.13
C HIS A 241 23.69 -6.50 -11.47
N GLY A 242 22.38 -6.29 -11.58
CA GLY A 242 21.34 -7.17 -11.02
C GLY A 242 21.30 -8.54 -11.71
N ARG A 243 21.13 -9.59 -10.92
CA ARG A 243 21.07 -10.97 -11.44
C ARG A 243 19.80 -11.20 -12.26
N ARG A 244 19.95 -11.85 -13.42
CA ARG A 244 18.83 -12.28 -14.30
C ARG A 244 18.71 -13.80 -14.40
N ASP A 245 19.74 -14.54 -14.05
CA ASP A 245 19.82 -16.00 -14.08
C ASP A 245 18.96 -16.67 -12.99
N ASN A 246 18.74 -15.97 -11.87
CA ASN A 246 17.97 -16.51 -10.74
C ASN A 246 16.97 -15.49 -10.21
N LYS A 247 15.69 -15.71 -10.54
CA LYS A 247 14.56 -14.81 -10.14
C LYS A 247 14.43 -14.60 -8.62
N TYR A 248 14.94 -15.52 -7.80
CA TYR A 248 14.89 -15.41 -6.33
C TYR A 248 16.01 -14.53 -5.75
N LYS A 249 17.06 -14.30 -6.54
CA LYS A 249 18.22 -13.46 -6.18
C LYS A 249 18.31 -12.18 -7.02
N ALA A 250 17.27 -11.85 -7.77
CA ALA A 250 17.25 -10.77 -8.77
C ALA A 250 16.88 -9.39 -8.22
N ARG A 251 16.34 -9.27 -6.97
CA ARG A 251 15.96 -7.99 -6.37
C ARG A 251 17.19 -7.15 -6.02
N ILE A 252 17.06 -5.80 -6.14
CA ILE A 252 18.13 -4.84 -5.81
C ILE A 252 18.72 -5.06 -4.40
N LYS A 253 17.91 -5.38 -3.40
CA LYS A 253 18.38 -5.66 -2.03
C LYS A 253 19.45 -6.74 -1.94
N ILE A 254 19.39 -7.73 -2.84
CA ILE A 254 20.41 -8.78 -2.90
C ILE A 254 21.71 -8.24 -3.50
N LEU A 255 21.62 -7.37 -4.51
CA LEU A 255 22.78 -6.69 -5.09
C LEU A 255 23.44 -5.76 -4.06
N VAL A 256 22.64 -4.90 -3.38
CA VAL A 256 23.15 -4.00 -2.34
C VAL A 256 23.85 -4.78 -1.22
N LYS A 257 23.23 -5.87 -0.74
CA LYS A 257 23.84 -6.74 0.27
C LYS A 257 25.14 -7.39 -0.21
N ALA A 258 25.22 -7.78 -1.48
CA ALA A 258 26.41 -8.45 -2.04
C ALA A 258 27.58 -7.48 -2.28
N LEU A 259 27.31 -6.24 -2.66
CA LEU A 259 28.29 -5.18 -2.89
C LEU A 259 28.68 -4.43 -1.60
N THR A 260 27.88 -4.44 -0.60
CA THR A 260 27.70 -3.51 0.52
C THR A 260 27.04 -2.19 0.12
N PRO A 261 26.34 -1.52 1.04
CA PRO A 261 25.72 -0.23 0.75
C PRO A 261 26.70 0.85 0.29
N GLU A 262 27.90 0.88 0.85
CA GLU A 262 28.95 1.86 0.55
C GLU A 262 29.47 1.70 -0.87
N VAL A 263 29.77 0.48 -1.30
CA VAL A 263 30.24 0.18 -2.68
C VAL A 263 29.12 0.41 -3.68
N PHE A 264 27.88 0.07 -3.33
CA PHE A 264 26.72 0.37 -4.18
C PHE A 264 26.55 1.87 -4.35
N ALA A 265 26.61 2.66 -3.26
CA ALA A 265 26.54 4.12 -3.30
C ALA A 265 27.62 4.74 -4.18
N GLN A 266 28.89 4.28 -4.06
CA GLN A 266 30.00 4.76 -4.93
C GLN A 266 29.70 4.54 -6.43
N LYS A 267 29.12 3.40 -6.80
CA LYS A 267 28.72 3.13 -8.19
C LYS A 267 27.59 4.05 -8.65
N VAL A 268 26.60 4.32 -7.76
CA VAL A 268 25.50 5.24 -8.05
C VAL A 268 26.01 6.67 -8.22
N GLU A 269 26.89 7.14 -7.33
CA GLU A 269 27.49 8.48 -7.46
C GLU A 269 28.27 8.63 -8.77
N ALA A 270 29.05 7.61 -9.15
CA ALA A 270 29.79 7.63 -10.43
C ALA A 270 28.85 7.73 -11.65
N GLU A 271 27.74 6.98 -11.64
CA GLU A 271 26.74 7.06 -12.72
C GLU A 271 25.98 8.39 -12.69
N PHE A 272 25.65 8.90 -11.51
CA PHE A 272 24.96 10.17 -11.31
C PHE A 272 25.77 11.35 -11.86
N GLU A 273 27.08 11.40 -11.65
CA GLU A 273 27.95 12.44 -12.23
C GLU A 273 27.86 12.50 -13.76
N HIS A 274 27.66 11.37 -14.44
CA HIS A 274 27.52 11.31 -15.89
C HIS A 274 26.15 11.85 -16.38
N THR A 275 25.10 11.68 -15.61
CA THR A 275 23.72 11.95 -16.05
C THR A 275 23.13 13.23 -15.46
N ARG A 276 23.73 13.75 -14.39
CA ARG A 276 23.20 14.85 -13.59
C ARG A 276 22.78 16.05 -14.42
N GLU A 277 23.69 16.60 -15.23
CA GLU A 277 23.43 17.81 -16.01
C GLU A 277 22.38 17.60 -17.12
N THR A 278 22.32 16.38 -17.68
CA THR A 278 21.37 16.05 -18.76
C THR A 278 19.95 15.82 -18.24
N LEU A 279 19.83 15.29 -17.03
CA LEU A 279 18.55 14.90 -16.42
C LEU A 279 18.10 15.85 -15.31
N LYS A 280 18.82 16.93 -15.10
CA LYS A 280 18.45 17.95 -14.13
C LYS A 280 17.11 18.57 -14.47
N ILE A 281 16.20 18.54 -13.48
CA ILE A 281 14.83 19.05 -13.67
C ILE A 281 14.86 20.58 -13.63
N GLN A 282 14.25 21.20 -14.62
CA GLN A 282 14.14 22.65 -14.66
C GLN A 282 13.19 23.14 -13.56
N PRO A 283 13.52 24.27 -12.89
CA PRO A 283 12.70 24.82 -11.80
C PRO A 283 11.22 25.06 -12.18
N GLU A 284 10.97 25.40 -13.44
CA GLU A 284 9.63 25.65 -13.98
C GLU A 284 8.78 24.36 -13.98
N ILE A 285 9.40 23.21 -14.23
CA ILE A 285 8.70 21.91 -14.19
C ILE A 285 8.31 21.58 -12.74
N LEU A 286 9.22 21.76 -11.78
CA LEU A 286 8.94 21.55 -10.36
C LEU A 286 7.82 22.48 -9.87
N LYS A 287 7.89 23.75 -10.24
CA LYS A 287 6.85 24.74 -9.90
C LYS A 287 5.49 24.34 -10.46
N LYS A 288 5.44 23.97 -11.74
CA LYS A 288 4.19 23.51 -12.37
C LYS A 288 3.60 22.28 -11.66
N LEU A 289 4.44 21.31 -11.31
CA LEU A 289 3.99 20.14 -10.55
C LEU A 289 3.43 20.51 -9.17
N ASP A 290 4.10 21.40 -8.44
CA ASP A 290 3.59 21.88 -7.15
C ASP A 290 2.21 22.58 -7.32
N GLU A 291 2.04 23.39 -8.40
CA GLU A 291 0.78 24.06 -8.71
C GLU A 291 -0.36 23.10 -9.09
N GLU A 292 -0.07 21.93 -9.70
CA GLU A 292 -1.08 20.90 -10.03
C GLU A 292 -1.71 20.27 -8.79
N PHE A 293 -1.01 20.29 -7.66
CA PHE A 293 -1.49 19.81 -6.36
C PHE A 293 -1.89 20.94 -5.40
N THR A 294 -2.26 22.09 -5.95
CA THR A 294 -2.79 23.19 -5.15
C THR A 294 -3.96 22.71 -4.29
N PRO A 295 -3.99 23.10 -3.00
CA PRO A 295 -5.10 22.76 -2.12
C PRO A 295 -6.44 23.19 -2.69
N PHE A 296 -7.51 22.48 -2.32
CA PHE A 296 -8.87 22.89 -2.63
C PHE A 296 -9.21 24.25 -2.01
N ASP A 297 -10.27 24.90 -2.51
CA ASP A 297 -10.83 26.10 -1.90
C ASP A 297 -11.55 25.73 -0.59
N TYR A 298 -10.75 25.59 0.48
CA TYR A 298 -11.28 25.33 1.81
C TYR A 298 -12.11 26.51 2.32
N GLN A 299 -13.23 26.20 2.97
CA GLN A 299 -13.98 27.19 3.73
C GLN A 299 -13.17 27.60 4.95
N ASP A 300 -13.29 28.84 5.38
CA ASP A 300 -12.75 29.31 6.67
C ASP A 300 -13.67 28.82 7.79
N LEU A 301 -13.30 27.71 8.41
CA LEU A 301 -14.06 27.01 9.44
C LEU A 301 -13.30 27.03 10.76
N GLU A 302 -14.06 27.14 11.85
CA GLU A 302 -13.55 26.89 13.19
C GLU A 302 -13.59 25.40 13.52
N ASP A 303 -12.79 24.97 14.50
CA ASP A 303 -12.90 23.62 15.03
C ASP A 303 -14.19 23.46 15.84
N GLU A 304 -14.87 22.34 15.67
CA GLU A 304 -16.13 22.05 16.34
C GLU A 304 -15.92 21.59 17.80
N ASP A 305 -16.79 22.05 18.69
CA ASP A 305 -16.89 21.52 20.04
C ASP A 305 -17.84 20.33 20.08
N PHE A 306 -17.29 19.13 20.09
CA PHE A 306 -18.05 17.88 20.16
C PHE A 306 -18.44 17.44 21.58
N THR A 307 -18.19 18.23 22.64
CA THR A 307 -18.38 17.80 24.04
C THR A 307 -19.79 17.27 24.30
N ALA A 308 -20.82 18.01 23.90
CA ALA A 308 -22.22 17.58 24.08
C ALA A 308 -22.55 16.34 23.24
N LEU A 309 -22.14 16.33 21.97
CA LEU A 309 -22.39 15.23 21.05
C LEU A 309 -21.69 13.92 21.48
N PHE A 310 -20.49 14.01 22.02
CA PHE A 310 -19.78 12.86 22.58
C PHE A 310 -20.45 12.30 23.84
N ALA A 311 -21.10 13.14 24.65
CA ALA A 311 -21.85 12.66 25.81
C ALA A 311 -23.14 11.92 25.40
N GLU A 312 -23.82 12.37 24.35
CA GLU A 312 -25.04 11.75 23.82
C GLU A 312 -24.74 10.50 22.98
N HIS A 313 -23.59 10.47 22.26
CA HIS A 313 -23.22 9.42 21.32
C HIS A 313 -21.82 8.83 21.59
N PRO A 314 -21.64 7.97 22.62
CA PRO A 314 -20.33 7.38 22.96
C PRO A 314 -19.66 6.62 21.80
N LYS A 315 -20.44 5.95 20.94
CA LYS A 315 -19.92 5.24 19.76
C LYS A 315 -19.33 6.21 18.73
N PHE A 316 -19.96 7.37 18.54
CA PHE A 316 -19.40 8.42 17.69
C PHE A 316 -18.08 8.94 18.24
N LYS A 317 -17.99 9.17 19.56
CA LYS A 317 -16.74 9.56 20.22
C LYS A 317 -15.61 8.54 19.98
N GLN A 318 -15.91 7.25 20.11
CA GLN A 318 -14.93 6.19 19.85
C GLN A 318 -14.48 6.21 18.38
N TRP A 319 -15.43 6.26 17.45
CA TRP A 319 -15.14 6.33 16.03
C TRP A 319 -14.34 7.59 15.66
N PHE A 320 -14.71 8.75 16.20
CA PHE A 320 -13.99 10.00 16.00
C PHE A 320 -12.52 9.88 16.42
N ASN A 321 -12.25 9.30 17.58
CA ASN A 321 -10.89 9.17 18.11
C ASN A 321 -10.03 8.16 17.35
N ILE A 322 -10.64 7.13 16.75
CA ILE A 322 -9.94 5.98 16.18
C ILE A 322 -9.88 6.08 14.64
N ASN A 323 -10.98 6.46 14.00
CA ASN A 323 -11.09 6.44 12.54
C ASN A 323 -10.84 7.81 11.90
N THR A 324 -10.60 8.87 12.69
CA THR A 324 -10.31 10.18 12.12
C THR A 324 -8.94 10.70 12.57
N HIS A 325 -8.30 11.52 11.72
CA HIS A 325 -6.98 12.09 11.97
C HIS A 325 -7.00 13.60 11.81
N ALA A 326 -6.04 14.26 12.48
CA ALA A 326 -5.88 15.72 12.39
C ALA A 326 -5.53 16.12 10.95
N HIS A 327 -6.24 17.11 10.45
CA HIS A 327 -6.00 17.76 9.17
C HIS A 327 -5.15 19.02 9.38
N LYS A 328 -4.30 19.37 8.40
CA LYS A 328 -3.48 20.60 8.47
C LYS A 328 -4.30 21.89 8.38
N VAL A 329 -5.50 21.84 7.80
CA VAL A 329 -6.43 22.96 7.71
C VAL A 329 -7.44 22.88 8.85
N LYS A 330 -7.59 23.95 9.59
CA LYS A 330 -8.54 24.09 10.70
C LYS A 330 -9.97 23.84 10.24
N GLY A 331 -10.78 23.25 11.09
CA GLY A 331 -12.18 22.93 10.80
C GLY A 331 -12.38 21.69 9.90
N TYR A 332 -11.29 20.98 9.53
CA TYR A 332 -11.33 19.75 8.73
C TYR A 332 -10.71 18.57 9.47
N ARG A 333 -11.07 17.35 9.06
CA ARG A 333 -10.46 16.10 9.51
C ARG A 333 -10.36 15.09 8.36
N ILE A 334 -9.43 14.16 8.50
CA ILE A 334 -9.28 13.01 7.64
C ILE A 334 -10.10 11.87 8.23
N VAL A 335 -10.92 11.20 7.45
CA VAL A 335 -11.73 10.04 7.87
C VAL A 335 -11.23 8.79 7.18
N THR A 336 -10.91 7.73 7.94
CA THR A 336 -10.59 6.40 7.39
C THR A 336 -11.79 5.47 7.54
N ILE A 337 -12.27 4.96 6.41
CA ILE A 337 -13.37 4.00 6.32
C ILE A 337 -12.78 2.60 6.33
N SER A 338 -13.13 1.80 7.33
CA SER A 338 -12.67 0.41 7.43
C SER A 338 -13.37 -0.49 6.41
N LEU A 339 -12.57 -1.27 5.70
CA LEU A 339 -13.04 -2.34 4.80
C LEU A 339 -12.88 -3.73 5.45
N LYS A 340 -12.87 -3.80 6.79
CA LYS A 340 -12.71 -5.03 7.57
C LYS A 340 -14.01 -5.37 8.31
N ARG A 341 -14.90 -6.04 7.60
CA ARG A 341 -16.20 -6.46 8.15
C ARG A 341 -16.25 -7.96 8.32
N ALA A 342 -17.02 -8.42 9.32
CA ALA A 342 -17.24 -9.85 9.53
C ALA A 342 -17.85 -10.50 8.27
N GLY A 343 -17.28 -11.62 7.82
CA GLY A 343 -17.75 -12.36 6.65
C GLY A 343 -17.34 -11.78 5.29
N ILE A 344 -16.57 -10.69 5.26
CA ILE A 344 -16.01 -10.09 4.05
C ILE A 344 -14.49 -10.16 4.12
N ALA A 345 -13.84 -10.51 3.01
CA ALA A 345 -12.38 -10.53 2.94
C ALA A 345 -11.80 -9.13 3.21
N PRO A 346 -10.73 -9.02 4.03
CA PRO A 346 -10.11 -7.73 4.31
C PRO A 346 -9.74 -6.97 3.04
N GLY A 347 -10.23 -5.72 2.91
CA GLY A 347 -9.96 -4.87 1.76
C GLY A 347 -10.95 -4.99 0.60
N ASP A 348 -11.97 -5.84 0.69
CA ASP A 348 -13.01 -5.97 -0.33
C ASP A 348 -14.13 -4.93 -0.15
N MET A 349 -14.61 -4.39 -1.27
CA MET A 349 -15.76 -3.49 -1.38
C MET A 349 -16.74 -4.03 -2.43
N THR A 350 -18.02 -4.14 -2.08
CA THR A 350 -19.07 -4.45 -3.07
C THR A 350 -19.34 -3.24 -3.99
N THR A 351 -20.07 -3.48 -5.08
CA THR A 351 -20.52 -2.42 -5.99
C THR A 351 -21.32 -1.34 -5.26
N GLU A 352 -22.23 -1.74 -4.38
CA GLU A 352 -23.07 -0.83 -3.58
C GLU A 352 -22.21 0.03 -2.66
N GLU A 353 -21.22 -0.58 -1.99
CA GLU A 353 -20.31 0.13 -1.10
C GLU A 353 -19.39 1.09 -1.84
N MET A 354 -18.87 0.71 -3.02
CA MET A 354 -18.08 1.62 -3.85
C MET A 354 -18.89 2.85 -4.27
N ASN A 355 -20.17 2.67 -4.69
CA ASN A 355 -21.04 3.77 -5.03
C ASN A 355 -21.37 4.64 -3.80
N PHE A 356 -21.68 4.02 -2.66
CA PHE A 356 -21.93 4.75 -1.41
C PHE A 356 -20.72 5.57 -0.95
N ILE A 357 -19.50 5.01 -0.99
CA ILE A 357 -18.27 5.75 -0.66
C ILE A 357 -18.05 6.89 -1.64
N ALA A 358 -18.34 6.69 -2.93
CA ALA A 358 -18.25 7.75 -3.93
C ALA A 358 -19.26 8.87 -3.68
N ASP A 359 -20.49 8.55 -3.21
CA ASP A 359 -21.50 9.56 -2.80
C ASP A 359 -21.02 10.37 -1.58
N LEU A 360 -20.41 9.71 -0.58
CA LEU A 360 -19.80 10.40 0.55
C LEU A 360 -18.68 11.34 0.10
N ALA A 361 -17.84 10.90 -0.84
CA ALA A 361 -16.76 11.72 -1.35
C ALA A 361 -17.26 12.97 -2.08
N ASP A 362 -18.25 12.82 -2.94
CA ASP A 362 -18.87 13.95 -3.66
C ASP A 362 -19.51 14.96 -2.70
N LYS A 363 -20.12 14.46 -1.62
CA LYS A 363 -20.82 15.31 -0.66
C LYS A 363 -19.91 16.03 0.33
N TYR A 364 -18.83 15.35 0.80
CA TYR A 364 -18.10 15.79 1.98
C TYR A 364 -16.59 16.04 1.77
N THR A 365 -15.98 15.60 0.64
CA THR A 365 -14.53 15.69 0.47
C THR A 365 -14.09 16.04 -0.96
N PHE A 366 -14.73 17.01 -1.59
CA PHE A 366 -14.40 17.50 -2.94
C PHE A 366 -14.38 16.41 -4.03
N GLY A 367 -15.01 15.25 -3.80
CA GLY A 367 -14.98 14.10 -4.68
C GLY A 367 -13.63 13.33 -4.68
N GLU A 368 -12.72 13.63 -3.75
CA GLU A 368 -11.44 12.95 -3.64
C GLU A 368 -11.48 11.77 -2.66
N LEU A 369 -10.79 10.70 -3.02
CA LEU A 369 -10.66 9.45 -2.26
C LEU A 369 -9.21 8.98 -2.23
N ARG A 370 -8.82 8.27 -1.18
CA ARG A 370 -7.50 7.67 -1.03
C ARG A 370 -7.59 6.19 -0.67
N THR A 371 -6.88 5.35 -1.39
CA THR A 371 -6.62 3.96 -0.95
C THR A 371 -5.48 3.94 0.06
N THR A 372 -5.61 3.14 1.12
CA THR A 372 -4.58 3.06 2.16
C THR A 372 -3.71 1.81 2.03
N HIS A 373 -2.54 1.82 2.68
CA HIS A 373 -1.64 0.66 2.75
C HIS A 373 -2.25 -0.48 3.56
N GLU A 374 -3.12 -0.15 4.51
CA GLU A 374 -3.84 -1.09 5.36
C GLU A 374 -5.12 -1.63 4.68
N GLN A 375 -5.28 -1.44 3.36
CA GLN A 375 -6.44 -1.95 2.61
C GLN A 375 -7.78 -1.33 3.06
N ASN A 376 -7.77 -0.03 3.33
CA ASN A 376 -8.93 0.79 3.67
C ASN A 376 -9.10 1.93 2.65
N ILE A 377 -10.13 2.77 2.82
CA ILE A 377 -10.34 4.00 2.05
C ILE A 377 -10.30 5.21 2.99
N ALA A 378 -9.71 6.30 2.56
CA ALA A 378 -9.73 7.56 3.28
C ALA A 378 -10.46 8.66 2.50
N LEU A 379 -11.27 9.44 3.23
CA LEU A 379 -11.84 10.72 2.84
C LEU A 379 -10.94 11.79 3.45
N ALA A 380 -10.23 12.55 2.61
CA ALA A 380 -9.12 13.36 3.08
C ALA A 380 -9.55 14.69 3.72
N ASP A 381 -10.66 15.28 3.31
CA ASP A 381 -10.97 16.70 3.52
C ASP A 381 -12.40 16.91 4.08
N VAL A 382 -12.76 16.15 5.12
CA VAL A 382 -14.12 16.21 5.69
C VAL A 382 -14.24 17.38 6.67
N PRO A 383 -15.19 18.34 6.46
CA PRO A 383 -15.46 19.39 7.44
C PRO A 383 -15.89 18.79 8.79
N GLN A 384 -15.36 19.32 9.89
CA GLN A 384 -15.67 18.79 11.23
C GLN A 384 -17.18 18.83 11.53
N LYS A 385 -17.88 19.87 11.10
CA LYS A 385 -19.33 20.02 11.25
C LYS A 385 -20.14 18.87 10.65
N ASP A 386 -19.59 18.17 9.64
CA ASP A 386 -20.28 17.11 8.91
C ASP A 386 -19.89 15.70 9.42
N LEU A 387 -18.96 15.57 10.36
CA LEU A 387 -18.45 14.27 10.83
C LEU A 387 -19.51 13.38 11.46
N PHE A 388 -20.49 13.96 12.15
CA PHE A 388 -21.57 13.17 12.73
C PHE A 388 -22.48 12.56 11.65
N ASP A 389 -22.81 13.32 10.62
CA ASP A 389 -23.59 12.84 9.48
C ASP A 389 -22.84 11.74 8.70
N VAL A 390 -21.53 11.92 8.50
CA VAL A 390 -20.65 10.90 7.89
C VAL A 390 -20.66 9.62 8.71
N TRP A 391 -20.50 9.73 10.04
CA TRP A 391 -20.53 8.58 10.93
C TRP A 391 -21.89 7.86 10.88
N GLN A 392 -22.99 8.58 10.93
CA GLN A 392 -24.35 7.99 10.85
C GLN A 392 -24.57 7.26 9.52
N ALA A 393 -24.11 7.83 8.40
CA ALA A 393 -24.20 7.19 7.10
C ALA A 393 -23.35 5.90 7.06
N LEU A 394 -22.13 5.91 7.61
CA LEU A 394 -21.28 4.73 7.72
C LEU A 394 -21.86 3.65 8.64
N GLU A 395 -22.51 4.03 9.76
CA GLU A 395 -23.21 3.08 10.66
C GLU A 395 -24.33 2.33 9.93
N GLN A 396 -25.13 3.05 9.10
CA GLN A 396 -26.21 2.44 8.31
C GLN A 396 -25.69 1.39 7.31
N HIS A 397 -24.44 1.51 6.88
CA HIS A 397 -23.78 0.59 5.94
C HIS A 397 -22.80 -0.39 6.63
N ASN A 398 -22.79 -0.48 7.97
CA ASN A 398 -21.85 -1.30 8.76
C ASN A 398 -20.36 -1.02 8.46
N MET A 399 -20.02 0.24 8.17
CA MET A 399 -18.66 0.68 7.82
C MET A 399 -18.05 1.63 8.87
N ALA A 400 -18.74 1.88 9.99
CA ALA A 400 -18.30 2.78 11.06
C ALA A 400 -17.57 2.09 12.21
N ARG A 401 -17.09 0.85 12.04
CA ARG A 401 -16.38 0.14 13.11
C ARG A 401 -15.14 0.92 13.54
N ALA A 402 -15.06 1.23 14.85
CA ALA A 402 -13.96 2.00 15.43
C ALA A 402 -12.79 1.08 15.79
N HIS A 403 -11.93 0.75 14.82
CA HIS A 403 -10.82 -0.18 15.02
C HIS A 403 -9.59 0.05 14.12
N ILE A 404 -9.52 1.17 13.43
CA ILE A 404 -8.37 1.50 12.57
C ILE A 404 -7.07 1.49 13.38
N GLY A 405 -6.08 0.71 12.91
CA GLY A 405 -4.79 0.53 13.58
C GLY A 405 -4.82 -0.39 14.80
N PHE A 406 -5.93 -1.11 15.06
CA PHE A 406 -6.02 -2.13 16.10
C PHE A 406 -5.94 -3.52 15.50
N ILE A 407 -5.80 -4.55 16.35
CA ILE A 407 -5.59 -5.94 15.93
C ILE A 407 -6.60 -6.47 14.90
N THR A 408 -7.82 -5.96 14.87
CA THR A 408 -8.85 -6.38 13.92
C THR A 408 -8.85 -5.57 12.60
N ASP A 409 -8.01 -4.54 12.48
CA ASP A 409 -7.72 -3.88 11.19
C ASP A 409 -6.68 -4.68 10.39
N ILE A 410 -6.98 -5.96 10.18
CA ILE A 410 -6.05 -6.97 9.65
C ILE A 410 -5.67 -6.65 8.20
N ILE A 411 -4.36 -6.61 7.92
CA ILE A 411 -3.84 -6.63 6.57
C ILE A 411 -3.73 -8.09 6.09
N SER A 412 -4.43 -8.45 5.02
CA SER A 412 -4.39 -9.80 4.48
C SER A 412 -4.24 -9.82 2.97
N CYS A 413 -3.34 -10.65 2.45
CA CYS A 413 -3.35 -10.96 1.04
C CYS A 413 -4.45 -11.98 0.72
N PRO A 414 -4.88 -12.13 -0.56
CA PRO A 414 -5.90 -13.12 -0.93
C PRO A 414 -5.54 -14.58 -0.61
N GLY A 415 -4.25 -14.90 -0.46
CA GLY A 415 -3.78 -16.25 -0.09
C GLY A 415 -4.21 -17.34 -1.06
N GLY A 416 -4.35 -18.57 -0.53
CA GLY A 416 -4.72 -19.77 -1.27
C GLY A 416 -6.14 -19.76 -1.84
N ASP A 417 -6.96 -18.81 -1.43
CA ASP A 417 -8.32 -18.66 -1.96
C ASP A 417 -8.32 -18.19 -3.42
N PHE A 418 -7.34 -17.42 -3.86
CA PHE A 418 -7.21 -16.92 -5.22
C PHE A 418 -5.83 -17.17 -5.83
N CYS A 419 -4.75 -16.93 -5.09
CA CYS A 419 -3.39 -16.85 -5.61
C CYS A 419 -2.80 -18.24 -5.88
N SER A 420 -2.35 -18.48 -7.12
CA SER A 420 -1.68 -19.73 -7.52
C SER A 420 -0.30 -19.92 -6.86
N LEU A 421 0.29 -18.88 -6.29
CA LEU A 421 1.59 -18.89 -5.63
C LEU A 421 1.50 -19.11 -4.12
N ALA A 422 0.28 -19.11 -3.56
CA ALA A 422 0.08 -19.24 -2.12
C ALA A 422 0.30 -20.69 -1.64
N ASN A 423 0.86 -20.81 -0.43
CA ASN A 423 1.05 -22.06 0.28
C ASN A 423 -0.12 -22.38 1.22
N ALA A 424 -0.85 -21.35 1.67
CA ALA A 424 -2.00 -21.48 2.55
C ALA A 424 -3.02 -20.34 2.31
N LYS A 425 -4.23 -20.54 2.80
CA LYS A 425 -5.31 -19.56 2.76
C LYS A 425 -5.08 -18.47 3.81
N SER A 426 -5.37 -17.22 3.47
CA SER A 426 -5.22 -16.08 4.40
C SER A 426 -6.56 -15.57 4.92
N ILE A 427 -7.58 -15.54 4.06
CA ILE A 427 -8.90 -14.98 4.39
C ILE A 427 -9.57 -15.73 5.56
N PRO A 428 -9.64 -17.08 5.60
CA PRO A 428 -10.25 -17.79 6.71
C PRO A 428 -9.55 -17.54 8.07
N ILE A 429 -8.22 -17.35 8.05
CA ILE A 429 -7.46 -17.03 9.26
C ILE A 429 -7.78 -15.61 9.75
N ALA A 430 -7.83 -14.64 8.83
CA ALA A 430 -8.23 -13.26 9.16
C ALA A 430 -9.64 -13.24 9.77
N GLU A 431 -10.59 -13.97 9.18
CA GLU A 431 -11.97 -14.08 9.67
C GLU A 431 -12.04 -14.72 11.06
N ALA A 432 -11.31 -15.83 11.29
CA ALA A 432 -11.28 -16.51 12.59
C ALA A 432 -10.71 -15.61 13.70
N ILE A 433 -9.66 -14.83 13.41
CA ILE A 433 -9.08 -13.86 14.35
C ILE A 433 -10.08 -12.71 14.57
N THR A 434 -10.69 -12.15 13.53
CA THR A 434 -11.68 -11.08 13.68
C THR A 434 -12.83 -11.49 14.56
N ARG A 435 -13.37 -12.71 14.41
CA ARG A 435 -14.44 -13.25 15.27
C ARG A 435 -13.99 -13.46 16.72
N ARG A 436 -12.73 -13.90 16.94
CA ARG A 436 -12.17 -14.09 18.29
C ARG A 436 -12.05 -12.78 19.05
N PHE A 437 -11.82 -11.67 18.34
CA PHE A 437 -11.62 -10.33 18.89
C PHE A 437 -12.74 -9.36 18.46
N GLU A 438 -14.01 -9.80 18.54
CA GLU A 438 -15.17 -8.95 18.24
C GLU A 438 -15.43 -7.90 19.32
N ASP A 439 -15.03 -8.17 20.55
CA ASP A 439 -15.18 -7.26 21.68
C ASP A 439 -14.25 -6.07 21.55
N LEU A 440 -14.83 -4.90 21.27
CA LEU A 440 -14.10 -3.65 21.08
C LEU A 440 -13.40 -3.18 22.36
N ASP A 441 -13.99 -3.38 23.53
CA ASP A 441 -13.37 -2.95 24.81
C ASP A 441 -12.07 -3.71 25.05
N LYS A 442 -12.04 -5.01 24.72
CA LYS A 442 -10.82 -5.82 24.79
C LYS A 442 -9.76 -5.33 23.82
N ILE A 443 -10.10 -4.97 22.57
CA ILE A 443 -9.11 -4.48 21.60
C ILE A 443 -8.62 -3.07 21.93
N TYR A 444 -9.43 -2.22 22.55
CA TYR A 444 -8.99 -0.89 22.98
C TYR A 444 -7.97 -0.97 24.12
N ASP A 445 -8.13 -1.93 25.03
CA ASP A 445 -7.14 -2.19 26.07
C ASP A 445 -5.79 -2.63 25.49
N LEU A 446 -5.79 -3.38 24.39
CA LEU A 446 -4.55 -3.77 23.69
C LEU A 446 -3.80 -2.57 23.10
N GLY A 447 -4.50 -1.49 22.72
CA GLY A 447 -3.93 -0.35 22.02
C GLY A 447 -3.62 -0.64 20.54
N HIS A 448 -2.89 0.27 19.91
CA HIS A 448 -2.48 0.12 18.51
C HIS A 448 -1.56 -1.09 18.31
N LEU A 449 -1.94 -1.98 17.38
CA LEU A 449 -1.24 -3.22 17.10
C LEU A 449 -1.57 -3.72 15.68
N ASP A 450 -0.56 -3.85 14.84
CA ASP A 450 -0.68 -4.33 13.47
C ASP A 450 -0.60 -5.85 13.39
N LEU A 451 -1.63 -6.49 12.82
CA LEU A 451 -1.66 -7.90 12.50
C LEU A 451 -1.69 -8.10 10.98
N ASN A 452 -0.66 -8.75 10.43
CA ASN A 452 -0.43 -8.88 9.00
C ASN A 452 -0.35 -10.34 8.56
N ILE A 453 -1.16 -10.74 7.55
CA ILE A 453 -1.26 -12.12 7.08
C ILE A 453 -0.81 -12.24 5.62
N SER A 454 0.09 -13.18 5.35
CA SER A 454 0.50 -13.54 3.99
C SER A 454 0.38 -15.04 3.75
N GLY A 455 -0.29 -15.46 2.68
CA GLY A 455 -0.45 -16.88 2.30
C GLY A 455 0.81 -17.54 1.74
N CYS A 456 1.92 -16.80 1.57
CA CYS A 456 3.21 -17.34 1.16
C CYS A 456 4.37 -16.36 1.42
N MET A 457 5.59 -16.85 1.19
CA MET A 457 6.85 -16.10 1.37
C MET A 457 7.00 -14.84 0.48
N ASN A 458 6.09 -14.57 -0.47
CA ASN A 458 6.12 -13.33 -1.24
C ASN A 458 5.74 -12.09 -0.41
N ALA A 459 5.18 -12.31 0.79
CA ALA A 459 4.85 -11.30 1.78
C ALA A 459 3.97 -10.16 1.23
N CYS A 460 2.95 -10.51 0.45
CA CYS A 460 2.03 -9.51 -0.12
C CYS A 460 1.18 -8.83 0.95
N GLY A 461 0.88 -9.50 2.07
CA GLY A 461 0.24 -8.95 3.26
C GLY A 461 1.23 -8.38 4.28
N HIS A 462 2.49 -8.18 3.92
CA HIS A 462 3.52 -7.51 4.73
C HIS A 462 3.77 -8.13 6.12
N HIS A 463 3.57 -9.45 6.31
CA HIS A 463 3.69 -10.14 7.61
C HIS A 463 5.02 -9.93 8.33
N HIS A 464 6.11 -9.63 7.62
CA HIS A 464 7.43 -9.39 8.26
C HIS A 464 7.49 -8.12 9.11
N VAL A 465 6.60 -7.17 8.85
CA VAL A 465 6.60 -5.84 9.48
C VAL A 465 5.35 -5.54 10.30
N GLY A 466 4.40 -6.46 10.35
CA GLY A 466 3.34 -6.40 11.35
C GLY A 466 3.89 -6.67 12.74
N ASN A 467 3.35 -6.03 13.77
CA ASN A 467 3.71 -6.32 15.16
C ASN A 467 3.51 -7.81 15.46
N ILE A 468 2.44 -8.38 14.90
CA ILE A 468 2.20 -9.81 14.78
C ILE A 468 2.10 -10.14 13.28
N GLY A 469 2.97 -11.00 12.79
CA GLY A 469 2.98 -11.47 11.41
C GLY A 469 2.58 -12.94 11.30
N ILE A 470 1.74 -13.28 10.32
CA ILE A 470 1.32 -14.65 10.04
C ILE A 470 1.70 -15.02 8.62
N LEU A 471 2.47 -16.08 8.46
CA LEU A 471 2.92 -16.61 7.17
C LEU A 471 2.33 -17.99 6.93
N GLY A 472 1.57 -18.14 5.86
CA GLY A 472 1.14 -19.44 5.35
C GLY A 472 2.32 -20.25 4.80
N VAL A 473 2.48 -21.49 5.27
CA VAL A 473 3.50 -22.43 4.85
C VAL A 473 2.87 -23.78 4.50
N ASP A 474 3.45 -24.48 3.53
CA ASP A 474 3.07 -25.85 3.18
C ASP A 474 3.96 -26.85 3.92
N LYS A 475 3.34 -27.84 4.56
CA LYS A 475 4.03 -29.00 5.14
C LYS A 475 3.45 -30.28 4.54
N LYS A 476 4.07 -30.82 3.51
CA LYS A 476 3.67 -32.08 2.87
C LYS A 476 2.22 -32.04 2.34
N GLY A 477 1.78 -30.91 1.78
CA GLY A 477 0.45 -30.71 1.25
C GLY A 477 -0.62 -30.24 2.27
N ALA A 478 -0.24 -30.02 3.53
CA ALA A 478 -1.10 -29.45 4.55
C ALA A 478 -0.75 -27.98 4.84
N GLU A 479 -1.78 -27.17 5.07
CA GLU A 479 -1.64 -25.74 5.38
C GLU A 479 -1.26 -25.56 6.86
N PHE A 480 -0.19 -24.80 7.08
CA PHE A 480 0.27 -24.39 8.41
C PHE A 480 0.58 -22.90 8.41
N TYR A 481 0.69 -22.32 9.61
CA TYR A 481 0.91 -20.88 9.78
C TYR A 481 2.05 -20.63 10.75
N GLN A 482 3.07 -19.92 10.26
CA GLN A 482 4.22 -19.48 11.06
C GLN A 482 3.95 -18.08 11.57
N ILE A 483 4.15 -17.86 12.86
CA ILE A 483 3.94 -16.58 13.52
C ILE A 483 5.28 -15.90 13.74
N THR A 484 5.33 -14.58 13.49
CA THR A 484 6.45 -13.68 13.79
C THR A 484 5.98 -12.56 14.69
N LEU A 485 6.85 -12.08 15.59
CA LEU A 485 6.56 -11.00 16.55
C LEU A 485 7.62 -9.91 16.46
N GLY A 486 7.23 -8.67 16.77
CA GLY A 486 8.14 -7.54 16.90
C GLY A 486 8.52 -6.86 15.58
N GLY A 487 7.78 -7.13 14.48
CA GLY A 487 7.88 -6.35 13.24
C GLY A 487 7.35 -4.93 13.45
N ASN A 488 7.89 -3.97 12.69
CA ASN A 488 7.41 -2.60 12.64
C ASN A 488 7.79 -1.96 11.30
N SER A 489 6.85 -1.27 10.67
CA SER A 489 7.07 -0.61 9.38
C SER A 489 7.42 0.87 9.48
N ASP A 490 7.33 1.45 10.66
CA ASP A 490 7.57 2.87 10.95
C ASP A 490 9.07 3.26 10.91
N HIS A 491 9.43 4.48 11.26
CA HIS A 491 10.83 4.99 11.26
C HIS A 491 11.78 4.14 12.10
N ASP A 492 11.30 3.57 13.21
CA ASP A 492 12.02 2.59 14.02
C ASP A 492 11.84 1.15 13.50
N ALA A 493 11.94 0.99 12.18
CA ALA A 493 11.66 -0.22 11.42
C ALA A 493 12.35 -1.47 11.99
N SER A 494 11.60 -2.56 12.09
CA SER A 494 12.10 -3.87 12.50
C SER A 494 11.43 -5.00 11.72
N ILE A 495 12.16 -6.12 11.60
CA ILE A 495 11.66 -7.36 11.01
C ILE A 495 11.31 -8.30 12.14
N GLY A 496 10.08 -8.84 12.12
CA GLY A 496 9.63 -9.76 13.16
C GLY A 496 10.43 -11.06 13.24
N ASP A 497 10.67 -11.51 14.45
CA ASP A 497 11.33 -12.78 14.75
C ASP A 497 10.33 -13.94 14.73
N ILE A 498 10.78 -15.10 14.27
CA ILE A 498 9.95 -16.31 14.22
C ILE A 498 9.70 -16.84 15.64
N LEU A 499 8.42 -16.93 16.03
CA LEU A 499 8.00 -17.42 17.35
C LEU A 499 8.47 -18.89 17.59
N GLY A 500 8.38 -19.75 16.57
CA GLY A 500 8.78 -21.15 16.65
C GLY A 500 8.18 -22.01 15.53
N PRO A 501 7.93 -23.30 15.77
CA PRO A 501 7.25 -24.17 14.82
C PRO A 501 5.89 -23.61 14.41
N SER A 502 5.48 -23.86 13.15
CA SER A 502 4.19 -23.37 12.64
C SER A 502 3.01 -24.17 13.22
N PHE A 503 1.85 -23.53 13.31
CA PHE A 503 0.60 -24.03 13.87
C PHE A 503 -0.37 -24.48 12.78
N ALA A 504 -1.27 -25.41 13.09
CA ALA A 504 -2.44 -25.72 12.27
C ALA A 504 -3.43 -24.54 12.28
N ALA A 505 -4.29 -24.44 11.27
CA ALA A 505 -5.21 -23.29 11.09
C ALA A 505 -6.10 -23.07 12.32
N GLU A 506 -6.62 -24.13 12.89
CA GLU A 506 -7.55 -24.10 14.03
C GLU A 506 -6.91 -23.55 15.31
N ALA A 507 -5.59 -23.74 15.47
CA ALA A 507 -4.86 -23.28 16.64
C ALA A 507 -4.46 -21.81 16.58
N VAL A 508 -4.46 -21.20 15.38
CA VAL A 508 -3.93 -19.83 15.20
C VAL A 508 -4.64 -18.80 16.09
N PRO A 509 -5.99 -18.72 16.15
CA PRO A 509 -6.65 -17.72 16.99
C PRO A 509 -6.30 -17.86 18.49
N ASP A 510 -6.20 -19.09 19.01
CA ASP A 510 -5.83 -19.33 20.39
C ASP A 510 -4.38 -18.92 20.68
N VAL A 511 -3.46 -19.22 19.77
CA VAL A 511 -2.06 -18.80 19.89
C VAL A 511 -1.93 -17.26 19.87
N ILE A 512 -2.68 -16.57 19.00
CA ILE A 512 -2.71 -15.10 18.99
C ILE A 512 -3.24 -14.57 20.33
N GLU A 513 -4.27 -15.17 20.90
CA GLU A 513 -4.79 -14.77 22.22
C GLU A 513 -3.73 -14.95 23.32
N GLU A 514 -2.98 -16.06 23.32
CA GLU A 514 -1.90 -16.26 24.29
C GLU A 514 -0.73 -15.27 24.11
N VAL A 515 -0.42 -14.90 22.88
CA VAL A 515 0.56 -13.83 22.60
C VAL A 515 0.09 -12.50 23.18
N LEU A 516 -1.19 -12.16 23.01
CA LEU A 516 -1.76 -10.90 23.54
C LEU A 516 -1.88 -10.91 25.06
N ASN A 517 -2.27 -12.04 25.67
CA ASN A 517 -2.28 -12.19 27.11
C ASN A 517 -0.87 -12.01 27.70
N THR A 518 0.16 -12.57 27.04
CA THR A 518 1.57 -12.36 27.43
C THR A 518 1.96 -10.88 27.40
N TYR A 519 1.54 -10.17 26.34
CA TYR A 519 1.78 -8.73 26.22
C TYR A 519 1.09 -7.96 27.36
N LEU A 520 -0.19 -8.24 27.63
CA LEU A 520 -0.96 -7.57 28.70
C LEU A 520 -0.33 -7.79 30.08
N ASP A 521 0.16 -9.00 30.35
CA ASP A 521 0.79 -9.36 31.62
C ASP A 521 2.18 -8.68 31.82
N LEU A 522 2.89 -8.39 30.71
CA LEU A 522 4.28 -7.92 30.77
C LEU A 522 4.47 -6.44 30.42
N ARG A 523 3.47 -5.80 29.79
CA ARG A 523 3.60 -4.38 29.42
C ARG A 523 3.66 -3.49 30.64
N THR A 524 4.35 -2.36 30.51
CA THR A 524 4.24 -1.23 31.43
C THR A 524 3.13 -0.29 30.96
N GLU A 525 2.68 0.64 31.81
CA GLU A 525 1.60 1.57 31.49
C GLU A 525 1.93 2.38 30.21
N GLY A 526 1.02 2.35 29.22
CA GLY A 526 1.16 3.05 27.95
C GLY A 526 2.17 2.45 26.95
N GLU A 527 2.80 1.32 27.28
CA GLU A 527 3.80 0.68 26.42
C GLU A 527 3.13 -0.02 25.21
N ARG A 528 3.64 0.26 24.01
CA ARG A 528 3.16 -0.42 22.79
C ARG A 528 3.63 -1.88 22.74
N PHE A 529 2.93 -2.72 21.99
CA PHE A 529 3.31 -4.12 21.80
C PHE A 529 4.77 -4.29 21.34
N VAL A 530 5.19 -3.52 20.35
CA VAL A 530 6.56 -3.61 19.81
C VAL A 530 7.63 -3.22 20.82
N ASP A 531 7.34 -2.25 21.69
CA ASP A 531 8.27 -1.79 22.71
C ASP A 531 8.37 -2.79 23.85
N THR A 532 7.24 -3.37 24.30
CA THR A 532 7.23 -4.49 25.23
C THR A 532 8.03 -5.67 24.68
N TYR A 533 7.79 -6.05 23.42
CA TYR A 533 8.52 -7.13 22.76
C TYR A 533 10.04 -6.87 22.73
N ARG A 534 10.47 -5.66 22.37
CA ARG A 534 11.89 -5.28 22.34
C ARG A 534 12.54 -5.35 23.72
N ARG A 535 11.79 -5.03 24.77
CA ARG A 535 12.28 -5.05 26.16
C ARG A 535 12.38 -6.47 26.72
N VAL A 536 11.36 -7.31 26.52
CA VAL A 536 11.30 -8.66 27.14
C VAL A 536 11.82 -9.78 26.25
N GLY A 537 11.95 -9.55 24.93
CA GLY A 537 12.35 -10.55 23.95
C GLY A 537 11.26 -11.59 23.66
N ILE A 538 11.57 -12.55 22.79
CA ILE A 538 10.61 -13.54 22.26
C ILE A 538 10.27 -14.65 23.29
N GLN A 539 11.13 -14.90 24.26
CA GLN A 539 11.06 -16.11 25.10
C GLN A 539 9.76 -16.25 25.90
N PRO A 540 9.26 -15.21 26.61
CA PRO A 540 7.99 -15.31 27.34
C PRO A 540 6.80 -15.64 26.43
N PHE A 541 6.75 -15.04 25.25
CA PHE A 541 5.69 -15.30 24.26
C PHE A 541 5.76 -16.75 23.75
N LYS A 542 6.97 -17.26 23.50
CA LYS A 542 7.16 -18.62 23.02
C LYS A 542 6.76 -19.66 24.08
N GLU A 543 7.17 -19.48 25.32
CA GLU A 543 6.80 -20.38 26.41
C GLU A 543 5.30 -20.53 26.54
N ARG A 544 4.56 -19.44 26.49
CA ARG A 544 3.10 -19.45 26.63
C ARG A 544 2.39 -19.99 25.39
N ALA A 545 2.86 -19.64 24.19
CA ALA A 545 2.25 -20.08 22.93
C ALA A 545 2.39 -21.60 22.68
N TYR A 546 3.33 -22.27 23.36
CA TYR A 546 3.58 -23.72 23.21
C TYR A 546 3.34 -24.51 24.50
N ALA A 547 2.79 -23.87 25.56
CA ALA A 547 2.36 -24.56 26.77
C ALA A 547 1.09 -25.38 26.51
#